data_4e37d845ab46187532d500170742acda
#
_entry.id   4e37d845ab46187532d500170742acda
#
_cell.length_a   1.000
_cell.length_b   1.000
_cell.length_c   1.000
_cell.angle_alpha   90.00
_cell.angle_beta   90.00
_cell.angle_gamma   90.00
#
_symmetry.space_group_name_H-M   'P 1'
#
loop_
_entity.id
_entity.type
_entity.pdbx_description
1 polymer ?
#
loop_
_entity_poly.entity_id
_entity_poly.type
_entity_poly.pdbx_seq_one_letter_code
_entity_poly.pdbx_strand_id
1 'polypeptide(L)'
;MSFAIATAVQLAPIALIDRADSGVTAVRGEIEVQLRMRHAGQRALRLRYELVGVAGAPVVLVAGGISAHRHLAANAGYAEKGWAEGLVGAGRALDPACRRLLGFDFIGADGELDAPIDTADQADAIAVLLDALHIEQLHGFVGYSYGALVGLQLAIRHPRRLHKLIAVSGAHRPHPYASAWRALQRRAVALGQLQCAESHGLALARQFAMLSYRTPEEFGERFDAPPEVVNGRVRVAAEDYLDAAGAQYVARTRVNAYLRLSESIDLHRVDPAAVSVPTLVVAVEGDRLVPLSDLVALVEGLGQRGSLRVLRSPYGHDAFLKETDRIDAILATALRLPGETA
;
A
#
# COMPACT_ATOMS: atom_id res chain seq x y z
N MET A 1 -25.51 -2.21 -15.37
CA MET A 1 -25.95 -2.88 -14.12
C MET A 1 -25.75 -1.90 -12.98
N SER A 2 -26.82 -1.52 -12.32
CA SER A 2 -26.81 -0.56 -11.19
C SER A 2 -26.24 -1.28 -9.97
N PHE A 3 -25.09 -0.82 -9.47
CA PHE A 3 -24.52 -1.31 -8.22
C PHE A 3 -25.33 -0.69 -7.07
N ALA A 4 -26.04 -1.50 -6.31
CA ALA A 4 -26.71 -1.06 -5.09
C ALA A 4 -25.65 -0.70 -4.05
N ILE A 5 -25.51 0.58 -3.80
CA ILE A 5 -24.56 1.19 -2.86
C ILE A 5 -25.18 1.26 -1.48
N ALA A 6 -24.32 1.07 -0.48
CA ALA A 6 -24.56 1.03 0.95
C ALA A 6 -25.51 2.12 1.47
N THR A 7 -26.45 1.71 2.31
CA THR A 7 -27.32 2.62 3.06
C THR A 7 -26.84 2.68 4.52
N ALA A 8 -26.72 3.89 5.01
CA ALA A 8 -26.41 4.34 6.38
C ALA A 8 -24.90 4.36 6.76
N VAL A 9 -24.37 5.57 6.75
CA VAL A 9 -23.07 5.94 7.34
C VAL A 9 -23.37 6.64 8.67
N GLN A 10 -22.87 6.11 9.77
CA GLN A 10 -22.87 6.79 11.07
C GLN A 10 -21.47 7.34 11.31
N LEU A 11 -21.32 8.66 11.30
CA LEU A 11 -20.04 9.34 11.54
C LEU A 11 -19.79 9.42 13.04
N ALA A 12 -18.64 8.92 13.50
CA ALA A 12 -18.15 9.22 14.84
C ALA A 12 -17.65 10.67 14.91
N PRO A 13 -17.69 11.36 16.05
CA PRO A 13 -17.31 12.75 16.17
C PRO A 13 -15.83 12.96 15.81
N ILE A 14 -15.59 13.90 14.90
CA ILE A 14 -14.28 14.28 14.38
C ILE A 14 -13.60 15.19 15.40
N ALA A 15 -12.43 14.78 15.92
CA ALA A 15 -11.58 15.69 16.68
C ALA A 15 -10.77 16.54 15.68
N LEU A 16 -11.15 17.81 15.55
CA LEU A 16 -10.37 18.81 14.82
C LEU A 16 -9.25 19.32 15.75
N ILE A 17 -7.99 19.09 15.37
CA ILE A 17 -6.85 19.72 16.01
C ILE A 17 -6.35 20.81 15.05
N ASP A 18 -6.72 22.05 15.38
CA ASP A 18 -6.31 23.23 14.64
C ASP A 18 -5.03 23.81 15.28
N ARG A 19 -3.98 23.98 14.50
CA ARG A 19 -2.83 24.82 14.85
C ARG A 19 -2.70 25.94 13.85
N ALA A 20 -2.93 27.14 14.33
CA ALA A 20 -3.33 28.36 13.67
C ALA A 20 -2.30 29.07 12.75
N ASP A 21 -1.20 28.47 12.27
CA ASP A 21 -0.21 29.22 11.48
C ASP A 21 -0.01 28.74 10.02
N SER A 22 -0.45 27.54 9.64
CA SER A 22 -0.27 27.05 8.26
C SER A 22 -1.56 26.69 7.54
N GLY A 23 -2.70 26.70 8.21
CA GLY A 23 -3.97 26.18 7.68
C GLY A 23 -3.99 24.68 7.43
N VAL A 24 -2.91 23.95 7.80
CA VAL A 24 -2.80 22.49 7.68
C VAL A 24 -3.49 21.83 8.86
N THR A 25 -4.50 21.04 8.60
CA THR A 25 -5.24 20.25 9.60
C THR A 25 -4.91 18.78 9.46
N ALA A 26 -4.98 18.01 10.56
CA ALA A 26 -4.87 16.57 10.58
C ALA A 26 -6.08 15.97 11.31
N VAL A 27 -6.80 15.07 10.63
CA VAL A 27 -8.03 14.46 11.13
C VAL A 27 -7.94 12.95 10.97
N ARG A 28 -8.12 12.20 12.05
CA ARG A 28 -8.38 10.76 12.02
C ARG A 28 -9.85 10.50 12.24
N GLY A 29 -10.38 9.55 11.50
CA GLY A 29 -11.77 9.15 11.65
C GLY A 29 -11.98 7.68 11.36
N GLU A 30 -13.17 7.24 11.72
CA GLU A 30 -13.65 5.89 11.46
C GLU A 30 -15.10 5.98 11.00
N ILE A 31 -15.47 5.19 10.00
CA ILE A 31 -16.85 5.07 9.53
C ILE A 31 -17.27 3.60 9.54
N GLU A 32 -18.49 3.32 9.92
CA GLU A 32 -19.10 2.01 9.79
C GLU A 32 -19.87 1.92 8.46
N VAL A 33 -19.61 0.86 7.71
CA VAL A 33 -20.20 0.66 6.39
C VAL A 33 -20.72 -0.77 6.22
N GLN A 34 -21.75 -0.93 5.41
CA GLN A 34 -22.19 -2.23 4.94
C GLN A 34 -21.67 -2.42 3.52
N LEU A 35 -20.73 -3.34 3.33
CA LEU A 35 -20.12 -3.62 2.03
C LEU A 35 -20.50 -5.03 1.56
N ARG A 36 -20.91 -5.16 0.31
CA ARG A 36 -21.08 -6.46 -0.32
C ARG A 36 -19.75 -6.89 -0.94
N MET A 37 -19.03 -7.72 -0.23
CA MET A 37 -17.75 -8.24 -0.65
C MET A 37 -17.90 -9.33 -1.71
N ARG A 38 -16.92 -9.43 -2.59
CA ARG A 38 -16.92 -10.34 -3.74
C ARG A 38 -16.96 -11.82 -3.34
N HIS A 39 -16.24 -12.19 -2.29
CA HIS A 39 -16.11 -13.57 -1.82
C HIS A 39 -16.69 -13.83 -0.43
N ALA A 40 -17.16 -12.80 0.27
CA ALA A 40 -17.62 -12.91 1.65
C ALA A 40 -19.08 -12.47 1.86
N GLY A 41 -19.77 -12.05 0.80
CA GLY A 41 -21.15 -11.56 0.89
C GLY A 41 -21.25 -10.21 1.61
N GLN A 42 -22.39 -9.93 2.24
CA GLN A 42 -22.57 -8.67 2.99
C GLN A 42 -21.79 -8.70 4.31
N ARG A 43 -21.02 -7.65 4.58
CA ARG A 43 -20.25 -7.47 5.82
C ARG A 43 -20.41 -6.06 6.36
N ALA A 44 -20.52 -5.96 7.69
CA ALA A 44 -20.32 -4.71 8.41
C ALA A 44 -18.82 -4.52 8.61
N LEU A 45 -18.28 -3.39 8.20
CA LEU A 45 -16.85 -3.09 8.23
C LEU A 45 -16.61 -1.71 8.83
N ARG A 46 -15.45 -1.52 9.44
CA ARG A 46 -14.94 -0.23 9.89
C ARG A 46 -13.84 0.24 8.94
N LEU A 47 -14.03 1.42 8.35
CA LEU A 47 -13.03 2.05 7.50
C LEU A 47 -12.38 3.18 8.29
N ARG A 48 -11.09 3.03 8.59
CA ARG A 48 -10.29 4.02 9.33
C ARG A 48 -9.45 4.81 8.36
N TYR A 49 -9.39 6.13 8.58
CA TYR A 49 -8.65 7.03 7.71
C TYR A 49 -7.91 8.11 8.49
N GLU A 50 -6.95 8.74 7.83
CA GLU A 50 -6.32 9.98 8.23
C GLU A 50 -6.30 10.93 7.04
N LEU A 51 -6.72 12.18 7.26
CA LEU A 51 -6.78 13.21 6.25
C LEU A 51 -5.97 14.42 6.74
N VAL A 52 -4.88 14.74 6.03
CA VAL A 52 -3.92 15.77 6.42
C VAL A 52 -3.75 16.76 5.30
N GLY A 53 -3.79 18.06 5.62
CA GLY A 53 -3.53 19.14 4.66
C GLY A 53 -4.51 20.28 4.75
N VAL A 54 -4.34 21.25 3.86
CA VAL A 54 -5.18 22.45 3.81
C VAL A 54 -6.58 22.11 3.30
N ALA A 55 -7.60 22.64 3.96
CA ALA A 55 -8.98 22.46 3.53
C ALA A 55 -9.19 23.06 2.13
N GLY A 56 -9.87 22.33 1.25
CA GLY A 56 -10.11 22.76 -0.12
C GLY A 56 -8.96 22.49 -1.10
N ALA A 57 -7.77 22.10 -0.62
CA ALA A 57 -6.68 21.70 -1.51
C ALA A 57 -7.01 20.37 -2.25
N PRO A 58 -6.40 20.13 -3.42
CA PRO A 58 -6.60 18.91 -4.20
C PRO A 58 -6.28 17.66 -3.36
N VAL A 59 -7.21 16.70 -3.33
CA VAL A 59 -7.06 15.49 -2.53
C VAL A 59 -6.23 14.45 -3.28
N VAL A 60 -5.17 13.94 -2.65
CA VAL A 60 -4.38 12.82 -3.12
C VAL A 60 -4.52 11.68 -2.12
N LEU A 61 -5.00 10.53 -2.58
CA LEU A 61 -5.00 9.31 -1.79
C LEU A 61 -3.66 8.61 -1.93
N VAL A 62 -3.05 8.21 -0.80
CA VAL A 62 -1.76 7.52 -0.77
C VAL A 62 -1.92 6.17 -0.08
N ALA A 63 -1.67 5.09 -0.81
CA ALA A 63 -1.84 3.72 -0.36
C ALA A 63 -0.54 2.93 -0.52
N GLY A 64 -0.02 2.37 0.55
CA GLY A 64 1.23 1.59 0.54
C GLY A 64 1.05 0.10 0.27
N GLY A 65 2.05 -0.70 0.64
CA GLY A 65 1.96 -2.16 0.62
C GLY A 65 1.03 -2.71 1.71
N ILE A 66 0.89 -4.03 1.79
CA ILE A 66 -0.03 -4.70 2.74
C ILE A 66 0.23 -4.40 4.22
N SER A 67 1.38 -3.87 4.57
CA SER A 67 1.74 -3.48 5.93
C SER A 67 1.58 -1.98 6.19
N ALA A 68 1.15 -1.22 5.20
CA ALA A 68 0.89 0.20 5.33
C ALA A 68 -0.46 0.45 6.04
N HIS A 69 -0.57 1.61 6.64
CA HIS A 69 -1.75 2.04 7.37
C HIS A 69 -2.08 3.49 7.02
N ARG A 70 -3.17 4.02 7.56
CA ARG A 70 -3.66 5.37 7.29
C ARG A 70 -2.66 6.50 7.59
N HIS A 71 -1.73 6.28 8.54
CA HIS A 71 -0.79 7.30 8.96
C HIS A 71 0.43 7.35 8.03
N LEU A 72 0.53 8.41 7.22
CA LEU A 72 1.56 8.56 6.18
C LEU A 72 2.87 9.09 6.75
N ALA A 73 2.82 10.15 7.56
CA ALA A 73 3.98 10.79 8.18
C ALA A 73 3.58 11.54 9.44
N ALA A 74 4.56 11.81 10.32
CA ALA A 74 4.38 12.66 11.49
C ALA A 74 3.82 14.04 11.09
N ASN A 75 2.86 14.53 11.85
CA ASN A 75 2.21 15.80 11.61
C ASN A 75 1.81 16.50 12.92
N ALA A 76 1.24 17.70 12.84
CA ALA A 76 0.89 18.50 14.01
C ALA A 76 -0.11 17.85 14.96
N GLY A 77 -0.99 16.96 14.43
CA GLY A 77 -1.97 16.23 15.24
C GLY A 77 -1.43 14.90 15.77
N TYR A 78 -0.48 14.28 15.06
CA TYR A 78 0.00 12.92 15.32
C TYR A 78 1.52 12.87 15.09
N ALA A 79 2.28 12.82 16.18
CA ALA A 79 3.75 12.97 16.16
C ALA A 79 4.49 11.65 15.90
N GLU A 80 3.82 10.51 15.92
CA GLU A 80 4.43 9.22 15.58
C GLU A 80 4.88 9.17 14.12
N LYS A 81 5.92 8.37 13.83
CA LYS A 81 6.39 8.20 12.44
C LYS A 81 5.40 7.37 11.62
N GLY A 82 5.11 7.86 10.42
CA GLY A 82 4.34 7.13 9.42
C GLY A 82 5.19 6.20 8.56
N TRP A 83 4.51 5.40 7.71
CA TRP A 83 5.21 4.49 6.81
C TRP A 83 5.82 5.21 5.58
N ALA A 84 5.33 6.40 5.24
CA ALA A 84 5.75 7.21 4.09
C ALA A 84 6.54 8.46 4.51
N GLU A 85 7.20 8.45 5.66
CA GLU A 85 7.88 9.60 6.28
C GLU A 85 8.83 10.33 5.33
N GLY A 86 9.54 9.62 4.48
CA GLY A 86 10.46 10.22 3.52
C GLY A 86 9.80 10.76 2.24
N LEU A 87 8.50 10.55 2.06
CA LEU A 87 7.75 10.95 0.85
C LEU A 87 6.81 12.13 1.08
N VAL A 88 6.50 12.44 2.34
CA VAL A 88 5.56 13.48 2.75
C VAL A 88 6.29 14.59 3.49
N GLY A 89 6.01 15.84 3.15
CA GLY A 89 6.60 17.00 3.85
C GLY A 89 6.71 18.24 2.99
N ALA A 90 7.17 19.32 3.62
CA ALA A 90 7.33 20.62 2.96
C ALA A 90 8.26 20.54 1.75
N GLY A 91 7.83 21.09 0.62
CA GLY A 91 8.57 21.12 -0.65
C GLY A 91 8.58 19.80 -1.41
N ARG A 92 7.91 18.74 -0.90
CA ARG A 92 7.74 17.49 -1.62
C ARG A 92 6.48 17.47 -2.49
N ALA A 93 6.39 16.52 -3.39
CA ALA A 93 5.18 16.31 -4.20
C ALA A 93 3.94 16.02 -3.33
N LEU A 94 4.14 15.41 -2.15
CA LEU A 94 3.12 15.15 -1.15
C LEU A 94 3.25 16.14 0.02
N ASP A 95 3.20 17.43 -0.29
CA ASP A 95 3.25 18.52 0.71
C ASP A 95 1.84 18.83 1.24
N PRO A 96 1.57 18.65 2.55
CA PRO A 96 0.28 18.96 3.14
C PRO A 96 -0.12 20.43 3.07
N ALA A 97 0.84 21.34 2.83
CA ALA A 97 0.55 22.77 2.62
C ALA A 97 -0.07 23.06 1.24
N CYS A 98 0.14 22.17 0.25
CA CYS A 98 -0.34 22.34 -1.12
C CYS A 98 -1.40 21.31 -1.52
N ARG A 99 -1.49 20.20 -0.79
CA ARG A 99 -2.37 19.07 -1.10
C ARG A 99 -3.06 18.59 0.18
N ARG A 100 -4.20 17.92 0.00
CA ARG A 100 -4.86 17.22 1.09
C ARG A 100 -4.63 15.72 0.93
N LEU A 101 -3.86 15.12 1.84
CA LEU A 101 -3.42 13.73 1.76
C LEU A 101 -4.40 12.84 2.52
N LEU A 102 -4.94 11.84 1.84
CA LEU A 102 -5.81 10.82 2.42
C LEU A 102 -5.06 9.50 2.52
N GLY A 103 -4.84 9.02 3.75
CA GLY A 103 -4.43 7.66 4.07
C GLY A 103 -5.61 6.86 4.62
N PHE A 104 -5.63 5.56 4.44
CA PHE A 104 -6.65 4.67 5.00
C PHE A 104 -6.07 3.32 5.39
N ASP A 105 -6.74 2.61 6.30
CA ASP A 105 -6.39 1.24 6.63
C ASP A 105 -7.12 0.29 5.68
N PHE A 106 -6.41 -0.64 5.07
CA PHE A 106 -7.03 -1.65 4.22
C PHE A 106 -8.03 -2.50 5.01
N ILE A 107 -9.13 -2.89 4.38
CA ILE A 107 -10.06 -3.87 4.94
C ILE A 107 -9.26 -5.12 5.34
N GLY A 108 -9.48 -5.60 6.56
CA GLY A 108 -8.81 -6.77 7.11
C GLY A 108 -7.44 -6.49 7.73
N ALA A 109 -6.89 -5.26 7.65
CA ALA A 109 -5.61 -4.91 8.26
C ALA A 109 -5.62 -5.01 9.80
N ASP A 110 -6.77 -4.89 10.43
CA ASP A 110 -6.96 -5.11 11.88
C ASP A 110 -7.03 -6.58 12.29
N GLY A 111 -7.15 -7.51 11.32
CA GLY A 111 -7.26 -8.95 11.54
C GLY A 111 -8.60 -9.41 12.13
N GLU A 112 -9.62 -8.54 12.15
CA GLU A 112 -10.97 -8.89 12.63
C GLU A 112 -11.77 -9.65 11.57
N LEU A 113 -11.52 -9.37 10.30
CA LEU A 113 -12.19 -10.05 9.18
C LEU A 113 -11.44 -11.33 8.80
N ASP A 114 -12.06 -12.49 9.05
CA ASP A 114 -11.56 -13.79 8.63
C ASP A 114 -12.33 -14.31 7.41
N ALA A 115 -12.13 -13.66 6.27
CA ALA A 115 -12.72 -14.01 4.98
C ALA A 115 -11.83 -13.54 3.83
N PRO A 116 -11.91 -14.14 2.63
CA PRO A 116 -11.18 -13.67 1.46
C PRO A 116 -11.56 -12.24 1.09
N ILE A 117 -10.56 -11.41 0.84
CA ILE A 117 -10.70 -10.00 0.47
C ILE A 117 -10.17 -9.83 -0.95
N ASP A 118 -10.99 -9.33 -1.86
CA ASP A 118 -10.53 -8.96 -3.21
C ASP A 118 -10.01 -7.51 -3.22
N THR A 119 -9.07 -7.21 -4.10
CA THR A 119 -8.65 -5.81 -4.32
C THR A 119 -9.81 -4.94 -4.84
N ALA A 120 -10.83 -5.54 -5.44
CA ALA A 120 -12.07 -4.89 -5.80
C ALA A 120 -12.88 -4.44 -4.56
N ASP A 121 -12.88 -5.24 -3.48
CA ASP A 121 -13.55 -4.88 -2.23
C ASP A 121 -12.89 -3.65 -1.59
N GLN A 122 -11.56 -3.57 -1.67
CA GLN A 122 -10.80 -2.39 -1.22
C GLN A 122 -11.17 -1.14 -2.02
N ALA A 123 -11.28 -1.27 -3.35
CA ALA A 123 -11.68 -0.17 -4.23
C ALA A 123 -13.11 0.32 -3.93
N ASP A 124 -14.05 -0.60 -3.70
CA ASP A 124 -15.42 -0.26 -3.34
C ASP A 124 -15.49 0.43 -1.97
N ALA A 125 -14.69 -0.04 -0.99
CA ALA A 125 -14.57 0.62 0.31
C ALA A 125 -14.02 2.05 0.20
N ILE A 126 -13.03 2.28 -0.65
CA ILE A 126 -12.50 3.62 -0.91
C ILE A 126 -13.60 4.52 -1.49
N ALA A 127 -14.40 4.02 -2.44
CA ALA A 127 -15.49 4.83 -3.01
C ALA A 127 -16.50 5.25 -1.93
N VAL A 128 -16.88 4.33 -1.03
CA VAL A 128 -17.76 4.63 0.12
C VAL A 128 -17.10 5.63 1.09
N LEU A 129 -15.81 5.48 1.35
CA LEU A 129 -15.07 6.42 2.19
C LEU A 129 -15.06 7.84 1.58
N LEU A 130 -14.84 7.95 0.28
CA LEU A 130 -14.88 9.25 -0.42
C LEU A 130 -16.28 9.89 -0.35
N ASP A 131 -17.35 9.09 -0.46
CA ASP A 131 -18.73 9.59 -0.29
C ASP A 131 -18.95 10.15 1.11
N ALA A 132 -18.52 9.41 2.14
CA ALA A 132 -18.63 9.83 3.54
C ALA A 132 -17.81 11.09 3.87
N LEU A 133 -16.70 11.30 3.18
CA LEU A 133 -15.84 12.47 3.34
C LEU A 133 -16.24 13.63 2.41
N HIS A 134 -17.31 13.48 1.63
CA HIS A 134 -17.75 14.47 0.61
C HIS A 134 -16.62 14.84 -0.37
N ILE A 135 -15.77 13.86 -0.72
CA ILE A 135 -14.73 14.00 -1.73
C ILE A 135 -15.30 13.45 -3.05
N GLU A 136 -15.67 14.32 -3.96
CA GLU A 136 -16.25 13.93 -5.23
C GLU A 136 -15.24 13.19 -6.12
N GLN A 137 -14.03 13.73 -6.23
CA GLN A 137 -12.96 13.17 -7.07
C GLN A 137 -11.59 13.39 -6.45
N LEU A 138 -10.76 12.36 -6.46
CA LEU A 138 -9.33 12.44 -6.13
C LEU A 138 -8.57 13.13 -7.28
N HIS A 139 -7.72 14.11 -6.96
CA HIS A 139 -6.76 14.65 -7.89
C HIS A 139 -5.77 13.60 -8.37
N GLY A 140 -5.34 12.72 -7.46
CA GLY A 140 -4.49 11.58 -7.77
C GLY A 140 -4.64 10.45 -6.76
N PHE A 141 -4.34 9.25 -7.20
CA PHE A 141 -4.14 8.09 -6.35
C PHE A 141 -2.69 7.63 -6.54
N VAL A 142 -1.91 7.65 -5.46
CA VAL A 142 -0.54 7.12 -5.44
C VAL A 142 -0.56 5.79 -4.71
N GLY A 143 -0.42 4.71 -5.47
CA GLY A 143 -0.42 3.34 -4.93
C GLY A 143 0.95 2.70 -5.05
N TYR A 144 1.44 2.14 -3.96
CA TYR A 144 2.68 1.37 -3.90
C TYR A 144 2.38 -0.09 -3.66
N SER A 145 2.93 -0.99 -4.49
CA SER A 145 2.76 -2.44 -4.33
C SER A 145 1.27 -2.81 -4.24
N TYR A 146 0.76 -3.31 -3.12
CA TYR A 146 -0.66 -3.63 -2.92
C TYR A 146 -1.57 -2.43 -3.18
N GLY A 147 -1.17 -1.24 -2.75
CA GLY A 147 -1.91 -0.01 -3.05
C GLY A 147 -2.05 0.27 -4.55
N ALA A 148 -1.05 -0.10 -5.36
CA ALA A 148 -1.14 0.03 -6.82
C ALA A 148 -2.20 -0.93 -7.41
N LEU A 149 -2.30 -2.15 -6.87
CA LEU A 149 -3.32 -3.13 -7.29
C LEU A 149 -4.73 -2.59 -6.97
N VAL A 150 -4.91 -2.02 -5.78
CA VAL A 150 -6.17 -1.39 -5.37
C VAL A 150 -6.48 -0.17 -6.24
N GLY A 151 -5.48 0.63 -6.58
CA GLY A 151 -5.62 1.78 -7.47
C GLY A 151 -6.10 1.39 -8.88
N LEU A 152 -5.59 0.29 -9.43
CA LEU A 152 -6.04 -0.26 -10.72
C LEU A 152 -7.52 -0.69 -10.65
N GLN A 153 -7.94 -1.33 -9.56
CA GLN A 153 -9.36 -1.67 -9.36
C GLN A 153 -10.24 -0.42 -9.24
N LEU A 154 -9.80 0.60 -8.50
CA LEU A 154 -10.53 1.86 -8.37
C LEU A 154 -10.70 2.55 -9.74
N ALA A 155 -9.64 2.58 -10.54
CA ALA A 155 -9.63 3.18 -11.87
C ALA A 155 -10.59 2.48 -12.85
N ILE A 156 -10.86 1.19 -12.66
CA ILE A 156 -11.82 0.42 -13.46
C ILE A 156 -13.24 0.56 -12.92
N ARG A 157 -13.42 0.39 -11.61
CA ARG A 157 -14.74 0.28 -11.00
C ARG A 157 -15.38 1.64 -10.75
N HIS A 158 -14.57 2.64 -10.42
CA HIS A 158 -15.00 3.99 -10.05
C HIS A 158 -14.20 5.08 -10.79
N PRO A 159 -14.11 5.04 -12.13
CA PRO A 159 -13.22 5.92 -12.90
C PRO A 159 -13.52 7.42 -12.69
N ARG A 160 -14.76 7.78 -12.40
CA ARG A 160 -15.14 9.18 -12.13
C ARG A 160 -14.64 9.70 -10.79
N ARG A 161 -14.22 8.81 -9.89
CA ARG A 161 -13.69 9.17 -8.57
C ARG A 161 -12.19 9.48 -8.58
N LEU A 162 -11.53 9.34 -9.73
CA LEU A 162 -10.08 9.43 -9.86
C LEU A 162 -9.69 10.18 -11.11
N HIS A 163 -8.88 11.25 -10.97
CA HIS A 163 -8.39 12.01 -12.11
C HIS A 163 -7.17 11.35 -12.77
N LYS A 164 -6.24 10.83 -11.96
CA LYS A 164 -5.05 10.07 -12.43
C LYS A 164 -4.59 9.03 -11.41
N LEU A 165 -3.99 7.95 -11.90
CA LEU A 165 -3.37 6.90 -11.10
C LEU A 165 -1.85 6.93 -11.27
N ILE A 166 -1.12 6.84 -10.17
CA ILE A 166 0.31 6.54 -10.13
C ILE A 166 0.47 5.17 -9.45
N ALA A 167 0.81 4.15 -10.25
CA ALA A 167 0.97 2.77 -9.80
C ALA A 167 2.46 2.42 -9.72
N VAL A 168 2.98 2.30 -8.50
CA VAL A 168 4.40 2.01 -8.24
C VAL A 168 4.55 0.55 -7.84
N SER A 169 5.36 -0.22 -8.57
CA SER A 169 5.66 -1.64 -8.29
C SER A 169 4.41 -2.50 -8.08
N GLY A 170 3.40 -2.32 -8.95
CA GLY A 170 2.16 -3.13 -8.94
C GLY A 170 1.64 -3.37 -10.35
N ALA A 171 1.39 -4.64 -10.70
CA ALA A 171 0.97 -5.08 -12.03
C ALA A 171 -0.52 -5.43 -12.10
N HIS A 172 -1.03 -5.73 -13.29
CA HIS A 172 -2.42 -6.13 -13.53
C HIS A 172 -2.78 -7.52 -12.98
N ARG A 173 -1.79 -8.29 -12.59
CA ARG A 173 -1.90 -9.62 -11.96
C ARG A 173 -0.64 -9.93 -11.16
N PRO A 174 -0.71 -10.84 -10.17
CA PRO A 174 0.48 -11.29 -9.47
C PRO A 174 1.35 -12.16 -10.39
N HIS A 175 2.67 -11.99 -10.29
CA HIS A 175 3.61 -12.88 -10.97
C HIS A 175 3.62 -14.26 -10.27
N PRO A 176 3.62 -15.39 -11.01
CA PRO A 176 3.57 -16.74 -10.42
C PRO A 176 4.68 -17.03 -9.41
N TYR A 177 5.90 -16.53 -9.66
CA TYR A 177 7.01 -16.64 -8.72
C TYR A 177 6.73 -15.96 -7.37
N ALA A 178 6.18 -14.76 -7.41
CA ALA A 178 5.78 -14.02 -6.20
C ALA A 178 4.64 -14.73 -5.46
N SER A 179 3.67 -15.30 -6.18
CA SER A 179 2.59 -16.11 -5.59
C SER A 179 3.13 -17.38 -4.92
N ALA A 180 4.14 -18.02 -5.52
CA ALA A 180 4.79 -19.19 -4.91
C ALA A 180 5.47 -18.81 -3.57
N TRP A 181 6.20 -17.69 -3.52
CA TRP A 181 6.77 -17.17 -2.27
C TRP A 181 5.70 -16.91 -1.21
N ARG A 182 4.62 -16.23 -1.56
CA ARG A 182 3.49 -15.97 -0.63
C ARG A 182 2.83 -17.25 -0.15
N ALA A 183 2.68 -18.24 -1.02
CA ALA A 183 2.14 -19.54 -0.63
C ALA A 183 3.03 -20.25 0.43
N LEU A 184 4.36 -20.21 0.27
CA LEU A 184 5.29 -20.76 1.27
C LEU A 184 5.25 -19.98 2.59
N GLN A 185 5.15 -18.67 2.52
CA GLN A 185 5.01 -17.81 3.70
C GLN A 185 3.71 -18.15 4.47
N ARG A 186 2.58 -18.30 3.80
CA ARG A 186 1.32 -18.71 4.43
C ARG A 186 1.40 -20.13 5.03
N ARG A 187 2.13 -21.05 4.40
CA ARG A 187 2.39 -22.38 4.97
C ARG A 187 3.25 -22.31 6.23
N ALA A 188 4.23 -21.42 6.29
CA ALA A 188 4.99 -21.19 7.53
C ALA A 188 4.08 -20.73 8.68
N VAL A 189 3.13 -19.83 8.42
CA VAL A 189 2.12 -19.44 9.40
C VAL A 189 1.26 -20.63 9.83
N ALA A 190 0.76 -21.41 8.87
CA ALA A 190 -0.08 -22.59 9.17
C ALA A 190 0.67 -23.63 10.02
N LEU A 191 1.95 -23.87 9.76
CA LEU A 191 2.79 -24.75 10.60
C LEU A 191 2.92 -24.20 12.02
N GLY A 192 3.11 -22.89 12.19
CA GLY A 192 3.13 -22.25 13.51
C GLY A 192 1.80 -22.43 14.26
N GLN A 193 0.68 -22.28 13.57
CA GLN A 193 -0.66 -22.48 14.16
C GLN A 193 -0.86 -23.92 14.66
N LEU A 194 -0.41 -24.92 13.90
CA LEU A 194 -0.49 -26.33 14.34
C LEU A 194 0.29 -26.62 15.62
N GLN A 195 1.31 -25.83 15.94
CA GLN A 195 2.16 -25.99 17.11
C GLN A 195 1.80 -25.01 18.25
N CYS A 196 0.66 -24.31 18.17
CA CYS A 196 0.28 -23.23 19.09
C CYS A 196 1.35 -22.12 19.20
N ALA A 197 2.09 -21.89 18.11
CA ALA A 197 3.19 -20.93 18.00
C ALA A 197 3.02 -20.03 16.76
N GLU A 198 1.82 -19.50 16.55
CA GLU A 198 1.46 -18.71 15.35
C GLU A 198 2.33 -17.46 15.18
N SER A 199 2.81 -16.85 16.26
CA SER A 199 3.75 -15.74 16.23
C SER A 199 5.09 -16.14 15.60
N HIS A 200 5.59 -17.34 15.87
CA HIS A 200 6.81 -17.85 15.24
C HIS A 200 6.60 -18.10 13.75
N GLY A 201 5.46 -18.68 13.37
CA GLY A 201 5.10 -18.86 11.96
C GLY A 201 5.00 -17.54 11.21
N LEU A 202 4.40 -16.52 11.82
CA LEU A 202 4.29 -15.18 11.25
C LEU A 202 5.65 -14.48 11.15
N ALA A 203 6.53 -14.62 12.17
CA ALA A 203 7.89 -14.10 12.13
C ALA A 203 8.69 -14.72 10.98
N LEU A 204 8.63 -16.06 10.82
CA LEU A 204 9.29 -16.77 9.73
C LEU A 204 8.74 -16.36 8.36
N ALA A 205 7.43 -16.21 8.22
CA ALA A 205 6.83 -15.71 7.00
C ALA A 205 7.35 -14.30 6.64
N ARG A 206 7.55 -13.42 7.64
CA ARG A 206 8.15 -12.10 7.44
C ARG A 206 9.61 -12.19 7.01
N GLN A 207 10.40 -13.09 7.59
CA GLN A 207 11.79 -13.32 7.20
C GLN A 207 11.89 -13.74 5.71
N PHE A 208 11.05 -14.67 5.26
CA PHE A 208 10.96 -15.02 3.84
C PHE A 208 10.54 -13.84 2.96
N ALA A 209 9.63 -13.00 3.44
CA ALA A 209 9.22 -11.80 2.71
C ALA A 209 10.40 -10.83 2.52
N MET A 210 11.27 -10.64 3.54
CA MET A 210 12.43 -9.76 3.43
C MET A 210 13.39 -10.22 2.33
N LEU A 211 13.60 -11.53 2.16
CA LEU A 211 14.41 -12.07 1.07
C LEU A 211 13.80 -11.84 -0.32
N SER A 212 12.47 -11.81 -0.40
CA SER A 212 11.78 -11.56 -1.67
C SER A 212 11.69 -10.07 -2.04
N TYR A 213 11.75 -9.16 -1.05
CA TYR A 213 11.69 -7.70 -1.27
C TYR A 213 13.03 -7.12 -1.69
N ARG A 214 14.13 -7.70 -1.21
CA ARG A 214 15.49 -7.23 -1.37
C ARG A 214 16.23 -7.96 -2.49
N THR A 215 17.30 -7.35 -2.97
CA THR A 215 18.17 -7.96 -3.98
C THR A 215 19.32 -8.71 -3.32
N PRO A 216 19.95 -9.71 -4.00
CA PRO A 216 21.18 -10.34 -3.54
C PRO A 216 22.32 -9.33 -3.38
N GLU A 217 22.36 -8.32 -4.24
CA GLU A 217 23.37 -7.27 -4.23
C GLU A 217 23.31 -6.50 -2.89
N GLU A 218 22.11 -6.07 -2.46
CA GLU A 218 21.94 -5.43 -1.15
C GLU A 218 22.32 -6.35 0.01
N PHE A 219 21.99 -7.65 -0.09
CA PHE A 219 22.38 -8.62 0.93
C PHE A 219 23.90 -8.82 0.96
N GLY A 220 24.57 -8.88 -0.20
CA GLY A 220 26.03 -8.97 -0.30
C GLY A 220 26.72 -7.77 0.33
N GLU A 221 26.25 -6.55 0.01
CA GLU A 221 26.84 -5.34 0.60
C GLU A 221 26.69 -5.26 2.13
N ARG A 222 25.61 -5.80 2.68
CA ARG A 222 25.27 -5.65 4.11
C ARG A 222 25.75 -6.79 4.99
N PHE A 223 25.81 -7.99 4.47
CA PHE A 223 25.95 -9.21 5.27
C PHE A 223 27.09 -10.13 4.80
N ASP A 224 28.02 -9.62 4.00
CA ASP A 224 29.23 -10.36 3.57
C ASP A 224 30.25 -10.41 4.71
N ALA A 225 29.95 -11.28 5.69
CA ALA A 225 30.85 -11.56 6.80
C ALA A 225 30.99 -13.08 6.99
N PRO A 226 32.14 -13.54 7.50
CA PRO A 226 32.35 -14.96 7.81
C PRO A 226 31.30 -15.46 8.81
N PRO A 227 30.79 -16.70 8.67
CA PRO A 227 29.87 -17.28 9.64
C PRO A 227 30.59 -17.52 10.97
N GLU A 228 29.84 -17.43 12.07
CA GLU A 228 30.32 -17.68 13.42
C GLU A 228 29.69 -18.96 14.00
N VAL A 229 30.37 -19.60 14.96
CA VAL A 229 29.84 -20.70 15.74
C VAL A 229 29.45 -20.19 17.13
N VAL A 230 28.13 -20.12 17.38
CA VAL A 230 27.58 -19.66 18.65
C VAL A 230 26.78 -20.81 19.29
N ASN A 231 27.15 -21.22 20.50
CA ASN A 231 26.49 -22.31 21.23
C ASN A 231 26.39 -23.61 20.41
N GLY A 232 27.45 -23.96 19.66
CA GLY A 232 27.50 -25.17 18.83
C GLY A 232 26.66 -25.13 17.55
N ARG A 233 26.13 -23.97 17.14
CA ARG A 233 25.38 -23.75 15.89
C ARG A 233 26.07 -22.69 15.05
N VAL A 234 26.03 -22.87 13.75
CA VAL A 234 26.49 -21.86 12.78
C VAL A 234 25.45 -20.74 12.71
N ARG A 235 25.93 -19.51 12.78
CA ARG A 235 25.16 -18.28 12.51
C ARG A 235 25.79 -17.48 11.38
N VAL A 236 24.96 -16.88 10.55
CA VAL A 236 25.37 -15.97 9.49
C VAL A 236 24.88 -14.53 9.79
N ALA A 237 25.60 -13.53 9.30
CA ALA A 237 25.34 -12.12 9.61
C ALA A 237 23.90 -11.65 9.30
N ALA A 238 23.24 -12.26 8.33
CA ALA A 238 21.87 -11.91 7.97
C ALA A 238 20.79 -12.36 9.00
N GLU A 239 21.11 -13.32 9.90
CA GLU A 239 20.11 -13.89 10.81
C GLU A 239 19.56 -12.84 11.79
N ASP A 240 20.42 -12.01 12.37
CA ASP A 240 19.99 -10.97 13.31
C ASP A 240 19.06 -9.94 12.66
N TYR A 241 19.31 -9.61 11.42
CA TYR A 241 18.41 -8.74 10.64
C TYR A 241 17.07 -9.39 10.38
N LEU A 242 17.05 -10.67 9.99
CA LEU A 242 15.82 -11.41 9.73
C LEU A 242 15.01 -11.62 11.01
N ASP A 243 15.67 -11.95 12.12
CA ASP A 243 15.05 -12.11 13.44
C ASP A 243 14.41 -10.80 13.92
N ALA A 244 15.14 -9.68 13.81
CA ALA A 244 14.60 -8.36 14.15
C ALA A 244 13.42 -7.97 13.29
N ALA A 245 13.48 -8.23 11.98
CA ALA A 245 12.38 -7.95 11.06
C ALA A 245 11.12 -8.78 11.38
N GLY A 246 11.30 -10.06 11.74
CA GLY A 246 10.23 -10.95 12.18
C GLY A 246 9.58 -10.47 13.46
N ALA A 247 10.38 -10.18 14.49
CA ALA A 247 9.91 -9.72 15.81
C ALA A 247 9.13 -8.40 15.72
N GLN A 248 9.65 -7.41 14.98
CA GLN A 248 8.98 -6.13 14.75
C GLN A 248 7.64 -6.30 14.04
N TYR A 249 7.56 -7.25 13.10
CA TYR A 249 6.34 -7.50 12.36
C TYR A 249 5.25 -8.13 13.23
N VAL A 250 5.60 -9.13 14.01
CA VAL A 250 4.69 -9.81 14.95
C VAL A 250 4.12 -8.84 15.98
N ALA A 251 4.92 -7.89 16.46
CA ALA A 251 4.48 -6.91 17.47
C ALA A 251 3.32 -6.00 16.98
N ARG A 252 3.11 -5.87 15.67
CA ARG A 252 2.14 -4.94 15.08
C ARG A 252 1.14 -5.58 14.11
N THR A 253 1.29 -6.86 13.78
CA THR A 253 0.49 -7.51 12.75
C THR A 253 -0.18 -8.76 13.30
N ARG A 254 -1.49 -8.83 13.18
CA ARG A 254 -2.26 -10.05 13.51
C ARG A 254 -2.12 -11.07 12.39
N VAL A 255 -2.16 -12.35 12.74
CA VAL A 255 -2.03 -13.47 11.79
C VAL A 255 -3.10 -13.40 10.71
N ASN A 256 -4.38 -13.18 11.06
CA ASN A 256 -5.46 -13.07 10.09
C ASN A 256 -5.26 -11.90 9.12
N ALA A 257 -4.78 -10.74 9.61
CA ALA A 257 -4.47 -9.60 8.74
C ALA A 257 -3.43 -9.98 7.69
N TYR A 258 -2.35 -10.63 8.11
CA TYR A 258 -1.32 -11.10 7.19
C TYR A 258 -1.85 -12.10 6.17
N LEU A 259 -2.59 -13.13 6.62
CA LEU A 259 -3.12 -14.17 5.74
C LEU A 259 -4.07 -13.57 4.70
N ARG A 260 -5.07 -12.80 5.13
CA ARG A 260 -6.11 -12.26 4.25
C ARG A 260 -5.56 -11.22 3.26
N LEU A 261 -4.67 -10.35 3.67
CA LEU A 261 -4.04 -9.39 2.75
C LEU A 261 -3.03 -10.05 1.81
N SER A 262 -2.30 -11.09 2.27
CA SER A 262 -1.42 -11.88 1.40
C SER A 262 -2.22 -12.64 0.32
N GLU A 263 -3.37 -13.23 0.68
CA GLU A 263 -4.29 -13.88 -0.27
C GLU A 263 -4.91 -12.88 -1.24
N SER A 264 -5.22 -11.67 -0.76
CA SER A 264 -5.78 -10.60 -1.59
C SER A 264 -4.88 -10.20 -2.74
N ILE A 265 -3.55 -10.21 -2.55
CA ILE A 265 -2.61 -10.00 -3.66
C ILE A 265 -2.77 -11.11 -4.72
N ASP A 266 -2.90 -12.37 -4.28
CA ASP A 266 -3.00 -13.50 -5.21
C ASP A 266 -4.36 -13.57 -5.93
N LEU A 267 -5.41 -12.98 -5.36
CA LEU A 267 -6.72 -12.84 -5.99
C LEU A 267 -6.76 -11.70 -7.03
N HIS A 268 -5.82 -10.76 -6.97
CA HIS A 268 -5.82 -9.60 -7.85
C HIS A 268 -5.68 -9.99 -9.33
N ARG A 269 -6.64 -9.56 -10.14
CA ARG A 269 -6.56 -9.63 -11.60
C ARG A 269 -7.44 -8.56 -12.22
N VAL A 270 -6.86 -7.77 -13.11
CA VAL A 270 -7.57 -6.76 -13.91
C VAL A 270 -7.20 -6.90 -15.38
N ASP A 271 -8.11 -6.48 -16.24
CA ASP A 271 -7.82 -6.23 -17.64
C ASP A 271 -7.32 -4.77 -17.78
N PRO A 272 -6.06 -4.56 -18.17
CA PRO A 272 -5.54 -3.19 -18.34
C PRO A 272 -6.33 -2.35 -19.34
N ALA A 273 -6.93 -2.95 -20.37
CA ALA A 273 -7.72 -2.24 -21.37
C ALA A 273 -9.00 -1.61 -20.76
N ALA A 274 -9.49 -2.15 -19.64
CA ALA A 274 -10.64 -1.61 -18.92
C ALA A 274 -10.30 -0.35 -18.09
N VAL A 275 -9.02 -0.03 -17.87
CA VAL A 275 -8.61 1.19 -17.16
C VAL A 275 -8.83 2.40 -18.06
N SER A 276 -9.73 3.29 -17.67
CA SER A 276 -10.07 4.49 -18.44
C SER A 276 -9.38 5.78 -17.95
N VAL A 277 -8.65 5.69 -16.84
CA VAL A 277 -7.98 6.80 -16.17
C VAL A 277 -6.52 6.90 -16.62
N PRO A 278 -5.96 8.11 -16.88
CA PRO A 278 -4.54 8.29 -17.14
C PRO A 278 -3.71 7.65 -16.02
N THR A 279 -2.79 6.76 -16.39
CA THR A 279 -2.04 5.93 -15.43
C THR A 279 -0.54 6.02 -15.70
N LEU A 280 0.20 6.51 -14.72
CA LEU A 280 1.66 6.40 -14.69
C LEU A 280 2.06 5.13 -13.94
N VAL A 281 2.76 4.24 -14.62
CA VAL A 281 3.35 3.03 -14.02
C VAL A 281 4.81 3.30 -13.72
N VAL A 282 5.22 3.05 -12.47
CA VAL A 282 6.61 3.16 -12.03
C VAL A 282 7.14 1.76 -11.73
N ALA A 283 8.12 1.33 -12.51
CA ALA A 283 8.78 0.05 -12.37
C ALA A 283 10.13 0.21 -11.68
N VAL A 284 10.56 -0.80 -10.92
CA VAL A 284 11.91 -0.90 -10.39
C VAL A 284 12.64 -2.01 -11.13
N GLU A 285 13.78 -1.67 -11.75
CA GLU A 285 14.64 -2.67 -12.38
C GLU A 285 15.22 -3.60 -11.29
N GLY A 286 15.10 -4.91 -11.47
CA GLY A 286 15.52 -5.88 -10.46
C GLY A 286 14.47 -6.22 -9.41
N ASP A 287 13.26 -5.64 -9.45
CA ASP A 287 12.14 -6.08 -8.63
C ASP A 287 11.73 -7.52 -8.98
N ARG A 288 11.86 -8.44 -8.02
CA ARG A 288 11.57 -9.86 -8.21
C ARG A 288 10.13 -10.24 -7.94
N LEU A 289 9.39 -9.39 -7.22
CA LEU A 289 7.98 -9.61 -6.93
C LEU A 289 7.09 -9.10 -8.07
N VAL A 290 7.51 -7.98 -8.69
CA VAL A 290 6.80 -7.36 -9.80
C VAL A 290 7.81 -7.09 -10.92
N PRO A 291 8.16 -8.11 -11.72
CA PRO A 291 9.15 -7.97 -12.78
C PRO A 291 8.80 -6.87 -13.77
N LEU A 292 9.83 -6.19 -14.30
CA LEU A 292 9.67 -5.12 -15.27
C LEU A 292 8.82 -5.57 -16.49
N SER A 293 8.94 -6.82 -16.92
CA SER A 293 8.14 -7.38 -18.02
C SER A 293 6.62 -7.33 -17.76
N ASP A 294 6.19 -7.58 -16.51
CA ASP A 294 4.77 -7.52 -16.16
C ASP A 294 4.25 -6.07 -16.15
N LEU A 295 5.11 -5.09 -15.82
CA LEU A 295 4.76 -3.68 -15.85
C LEU A 295 4.78 -3.11 -17.28
N VAL A 296 5.67 -3.60 -18.14
CA VAL A 296 5.64 -3.32 -19.60
C VAL A 296 4.31 -3.83 -20.18
N ALA A 297 3.94 -5.09 -19.89
CA ALA A 297 2.68 -5.67 -20.35
C ALA A 297 1.45 -4.90 -19.83
N LEU A 298 1.50 -4.40 -18.58
CA LEU A 298 0.46 -3.52 -18.04
C LEU A 298 0.34 -2.24 -18.89
N VAL A 299 1.46 -1.56 -19.17
CA VAL A 299 1.45 -0.30 -19.95
C VAL A 299 1.00 -0.53 -21.39
N GLU A 300 1.41 -1.62 -22.03
CA GLU A 300 0.93 -2.01 -23.35
C GLU A 300 -0.60 -2.18 -23.39
N GLY A 301 -1.15 -2.86 -22.37
CA GLY A 301 -2.59 -3.05 -22.23
C GLY A 301 -3.37 -1.76 -21.90
N LEU A 302 -2.75 -0.80 -21.21
CA LEU A 302 -3.31 0.53 -20.96
C LEU A 302 -3.38 1.39 -22.26
N GLY A 303 -2.56 1.08 -23.25
CA GLY A 303 -2.47 1.84 -24.50
C GLY A 303 -2.11 3.31 -24.26
N GLN A 304 -2.81 4.23 -24.90
CA GLN A 304 -2.53 5.68 -24.81
C GLN A 304 -2.73 6.28 -23.41
N ARG A 305 -3.36 5.56 -22.47
CA ARG A 305 -3.58 6.00 -21.08
C ARG A 305 -2.40 5.65 -20.19
N GLY A 306 -1.55 4.72 -20.62
CA GLY A 306 -0.39 4.24 -19.89
C GLY A 306 0.87 5.03 -20.18
N SER A 307 1.69 5.26 -19.18
CA SER A 307 3.07 5.70 -19.33
C SER A 307 3.96 4.96 -18.36
N LEU A 308 5.22 4.71 -18.72
CA LEU A 308 6.18 3.98 -17.92
C LEU A 308 7.32 4.87 -17.47
N ARG A 309 7.71 4.74 -16.21
CA ARG A 309 8.98 5.20 -15.67
C ARG A 309 9.72 4.02 -15.05
N VAL A 310 10.98 3.83 -15.37
CA VAL A 310 11.82 2.77 -14.83
C VAL A 310 12.85 3.39 -13.88
N LEU A 311 12.84 2.90 -12.64
CA LEU A 311 13.78 3.28 -11.60
C LEU A 311 14.84 2.18 -11.48
N ARG A 312 16.11 2.53 -11.67
CA ARG A 312 17.24 1.62 -11.38
C ARG A 312 17.62 1.79 -9.91
N SER A 313 17.55 0.70 -9.16
CA SER A 313 17.85 0.71 -7.72
C SER A 313 18.33 -0.66 -7.26
N PRO A 314 19.31 -0.75 -6.34
CA PRO A 314 19.74 -2.00 -5.75
C PRO A 314 18.73 -2.56 -4.74
N TYR A 315 17.71 -1.77 -4.36
CA TYR A 315 16.79 -2.12 -3.26
C TYR A 315 15.59 -2.99 -3.69
N GLY A 316 15.52 -3.40 -4.97
CA GLY A 316 14.44 -4.26 -5.46
C GLY A 316 13.04 -3.68 -5.20
N HIS A 317 12.14 -4.50 -4.65
CA HIS A 317 10.75 -4.08 -4.39
C HIS A 317 10.63 -2.91 -3.41
N ASP A 318 11.56 -2.81 -2.44
CA ASP A 318 11.54 -1.76 -1.41
C ASP A 318 12.12 -0.41 -1.90
N ALA A 319 12.51 -0.30 -3.17
CA ALA A 319 13.10 0.93 -3.73
C ALA A 319 12.22 2.17 -3.50
N PHE A 320 10.89 2.04 -3.53
CA PHE A 320 9.99 3.18 -3.29
C PHE A 320 10.04 3.73 -1.86
N LEU A 321 10.56 2.94 -0.89
CA LEU A 321 10.79 3.38 0.50
C LEU A 321 12.21 3.87 0.72
N LYS A 322 13.14 3.59 -0.19
CA LYS A 322 14.56 3.90 -0.07
C LYS A 322 15.01 5.05 -0.99
N GLU A 323 14.48 5.08 -2.19
CA GLU A 323 14.78 6.09 -3.22
C GLU A 323 13.78 7.27 -3.16
N THR A 324 13.51 7.77 -1.95
CA THR A 324 12.44 8.75 -1.70
C THR A 324 12.55 10.00 -2.56
N ASP A 325 13.76 10.54 -2.80
CA ASP A 325 13.94 11.75 -3.61
C ASP A 325 13.64 11.49 -5.09
N ARG A 326 14.00 10.31 -5.60
CA ARG A 326 13.71 9.93 -6.99
C ARG A 326 12.22 9.65 -7.20
N ILE A 327 11.58 9.03 -6.24
CA ILE A 327 10.12 8.84 -6.23
C ILE A 327 9.43 10.20 -6.16
N ASP A 328 9.88 11.10 -5.28
CA ASP A 328 9.34 12.45 -5.14
C ASP A 328 9.40 13.24 -6.45
N ALA A 329 10.52 13.22 -7.16
CA ALA A 329 10.66 13.89 -8.45
C ALA A 329 9.67 13.34 -9.51
N ILE A 330 9.43 12.01 -9.51
CA ILE A 330 8.43 11.38 -10.38
C ILE A 330 7.01 11.85 -9.99
N LEU A 331 6.69 11.85 -8.69
CA LEU A 331 5.39 12.29 -8.20
C LEU A 331 5.15 13.79 -8.44
N ALA A 332 6.16 14.65 -8.27
CA ALA A 332 6.07 16.08 -8.53
C ALA A 332 5.66 16.36 -9.99
N THR A 333 6.23 15.61 -10.92
CA THR A 333 5.85 15.71 -12.35
C THR A 333 4.42 15.18 -12.57
N ALA A 334 4.10 14.03 -11.98
CA ALA A 334 2.83 13.35 -12.23
C ALA A 334 1.62 14.05 -11.57
N LEU A 335 1.80 14.66 -10.39
CA LEU A 335 0.74 15.32 -9.62
C LEU A 335 0.61 16.81 -9.91
N ARG A 336 1.37 17.35 -10.87
CA ARG A 336 1.31 18.76 -11.23
C ARG A 336 -0.12 19.16 -11.63
N LEU A 337 -0.55 20.31 -11.13
CA LEU A 337 -1.80 20.94 -11.51
C LEU A 337 -1.63 21.72 -12.82
N PRO A 338 -2.68 21.87 -13.64
CA PRO A 338 -2.64 22.77 -14.77
C PRO A 338 -2.28 24.20 -14.33
N GLY A 339 -1.18 24.76 -14.87
CA GLY A 339 -0.71 26.11 -14.55
C GLY A 339 0.41 26.19 -13.49
N GLU A 340 0.78 25.11 -12.83
CA GLU A 340 1.98 25.08 -11.97
C GLU A 340 3.25 25.07 -12.89
N THR A 341 4.14 26.04 -12.71
CA THR A 341 5.46 26.09 -13.38
C THR A 341 6.42 25.07 -12.76
N ALA A 342 7.41 24.62 -13.55
CA ALA A 342 8.41 23.66 -13.11
C ALA A 342 9.37 24.24 -12.07
#